data_e12a5810808db41d29499759ae1ce5ad
#
_entry.id   e12a5810808db41d29499759ae1ce5ad
#
_cell.length_a   1.000
_cell.length_b   1.000
_cell.length_c   1.000
_cell.angle_alpha   90.00
_cell.angle_beta   90.00
_cell.angle_gamma   90.00
#
_symmetry.space_group_name_H-M   'P 1'
#
loop_
_entity.id
_entity.type
_entity.pdbx_description
1 polymer ?
#
loop_
_entity_poly.entity_id
_entity_poly.type
_entity_poly.pdbx_seq_one_letter_code
_entity_poly.pdbx_strand_id
1 'polypeptide(L)'
;KQLSGLPDSAKEAALQLATEKGKEGWIFTLDYPSYIPFLTYADHRELRKKMAIAAGKKAFQDNDFNNEKIVLDIVQLRHQRAQLLGYKTHAHFVLEERMAETPEKIIAFSNDLLKKAKPAAKEEFKNLEAYAKKLDGITQLQKWDGAYYSEKLKKEIFDLDQEILKPYFKLENVIDGAFII
;
A
#
# COMPACT_ATOMS: atom_id res chain seq x y z
N LYS A 1 3.32 -8.17 23.98
CA LYS A 1 3.57 -9.12 22.86
C LYS A 1 2.87 -8.71 21.56
N GLN A 2 1.59 -8.24 21.59
CA GLN A 2 0.84 -7.88 20.37
C GLN A 2 1.38 -6.64 19.63
N LEU A 3 2.05 -5.73 20.34
CA LEU A 3 2.63 -4.49 19.79
C LEU A 3 4.14 -4.58 19.57
N SER A 4 4.72 -5.78 19.70
CA SER A 4 6.14 -6.01 19.44
C SER A 4 6.49 -5.61 18.02
N GLY A 5 7.65 -4.98 17.83
CA GLY A 5 8.16 -4.49 16.55
C GLY A 5 7.65 -3.11 16.15
N LEU A 6 6.48 -2.66 16.63
CA LEU A 6 5.94 -1.35 16.26
C LEU A 6 6.81 -0.20 16.80
N PRO A 7 7.04 0.86 16.02
CA PRO A 7 7.65 2.09 16.48
C PRO A 7 6.86 2.75 17.60
N ASP A 8 7.54 3.46 18.49
CA ASP A 8 6.88 4.14 19.61
C ASP A 8 5.89 5.20 19.12
N SER A 9 6.24 5.96 18.08
CA SER A 9 5.34 6.93 17.46
C SER A 9 4.01 6.30 16.99
N ALA A 10 4.03 5.08 16.45
CA ALA A 10 2.82 4.38 16.02
C ALA A 10 1.98 3.90 17.21
N LYS A 11 2.65 3.47 18.31
CA LYS A 11 1.97 3.07 19.56
C LYS A 11 1.32 4.27 20.26
N GLU A 12 2.01 5.39 20.31
CA GLU A 12 1.52 6.63 20.92
C GLU A 12 0.29 7.16 20.16
N ALA A 13 0.35 7.24 18.84
CA ALA A 13 -0.79 7.64 18.02
C ALA A 13 -2.00 6.71 18.20
N ALA A 14 -1.77 5.38 18.27
CA ALA A 14 -2.84 4.41 18.50
C ALA A 14 -3.43 4.49 19.92
N LEU A 15 -2.62 4.81 20.93
CA LEU A 15 -3.07 5.05 22.32
C LEU A 15 -3.89 6.34 22.41
N GLN A 16 -3.41 7.42 21.81
CA GLN A 16 -4.13 8.70 21.75
C GLN A 16 -5.51 8.52 21.13
N LEU A 17 -5.59 7.85 19.97
CA LEU A 17 -6.86 7.58 19.31
C LEU A 17 -7.80 6.72 20.18
N ALA A 18 -7.27 5.76 20.94
CA ALA A 18 -8.07 4.98 21.86
C ALA A 18 -8.64 5.86 22.99
N THR A 19 -7.82 6.74 23.56
CA THR A 19 -8.21 7.69 24.60
C THR A 19 -9.31 8.65 24.10
N GLU A 20 -9.13 9.24 22.92
CA GLU A 20 -10.12 10.12 22.29
C GLU A 20 -11.47 9.43 22.06
N LYS A 21 -11.45 8.13 21.81
CA LYS A 21 -12.67 7.30 21.66
C LYS A 21 -13.20 6.71 22.97
N GLY A 22 -12.63 7.07 24.11
CA GLY A 22 -13.01 6.55 25.42
C GLY A 22 -12.82 5.03 25.56
N LYS A 23 -11.80 4.46 24.88
CA LYS A 23 -11.47 3.03 24.89
C LYS A 23 -10.12 2.79 25.55
N GLU A 24 -10.01 1.68 26.26
CA GLU A 24 -8.72 1.21 26.77
C GLU A 24 -7.91 0.52 25.65
N GLY A 25 -6.57 0.63 25.76
CA GLY A 25 -5.64 -0.04 24.86
C GLY A 25 -5.26 0.81 23.64
N TRP A 26 -5.14 0.19 22.48
CA TRP A 26 -4.65 0.82 21.24
C TRP A 26 -5.61 0.60 20.09
N ILE A 27 -5.92 1.65 19.37
CA ILE A 27 -6.76 1.57 18.16
C ILE A 27 -5.89 1.83 16.94
N PHE A 28 -5.81 0.82 16.06
CA PHE A 28 -5.21 0.95 14.74
C PHE A 28 -6.32 1.03 13.69
N THR A 29 -6.19 1.97 12.75
CA THR A 29 -7.14 2.16 11.65
C THR A 29 -6.58 1.60 10.35
N LEU A 30 -7.41 1.62 9.29
CA LEU A 30 -7.00 1.24 7.94
C LEU A 30 -6.49 2.43 7.11
N ASP A 31 -6.29 3.58 7.76
CA ASP A 31 -5.73 4.76 7.12
C ASP A 31 -4.21 4.63 7.05
N TYR A 32 -3.61 5.19 6.00
CA TYR A 32 -2.18 5.00 5.70
C TYR A 32 -1.24 5.23 6.89
N PRO A 33 -1.39 6.30 7.70
CA PRO A 33 -0.47 6.56 8.82
C PRO A 33 -0.50 5.49 9.91
N SER A 34 -1.61 4.77 10.06
CA SER A 34 -1.77 3.66 11.02
C SER A 34 -1.48 2.31 10.36
N TYR A 35 -1.98 2.09 9.15
CA TYR A 35 -1.92 0.82 8.44
C TYR A 35 -0.50 0.46 7.99
N ILE A 36 0.22 1.41 7.36
CA ILE A 36 1.55 1.13 6.80
C ILE A 36 2.57 0.76 7.88
N PRO A 37 2.75 1.55 8.97
CA PRO A 37 3.66 1.15 10.04
C PRO A 37 3.29 -0.21 10.66
N PHE A 38 1.99 -0.51 10.77
CA PHE A 38 1.55 -1.79 11.32
C PHE A 38 2.00 -2.97 10.45
N LEU A 39 1.81 -2.90 9.12
CA LEU A 39 2.24 -3.96 8.20
C LEU A 39 3.76 -4.07 8.08
N THR A 40 4.47 -2.95 8.24
CA THR A 40 5.92 -2.89 8.08
C THR A 40 6.65 -3.42 9.30
N TYR A 41 6.17 -3.09 10.51
CA TYR A 41 6.95 -3.27 11.73
C TYR A 41 6.37 -4.27 12.72
N ALA A 42 5.03 -4.52 12.74
CA ALA A 42 4.45 -5.40 13.74
C ALA A 42 4.96 -6.84 13.60
N ASP A 43 5.57 -7.40 14.65
CA ASP A 43 6.07 -8.78 14.63
C ASP A 43 4.93 -9.81 14.56
N HIS A 44 3.74 -9.46 15.05
CA HIS A 44 2.62 -10.39 15.15
C HIS A 44 1.94 -10.65 13.81
N ARG A 45 2.36 -11.71 13.10
CA ARG A 45 1.91 -12.05 11.74
C ARG A 45 0.38 -12.13 11.58
N GLU A 46 -0.33 -12.74 12.55
CA GLU A 46 -1.80 -12.87 12.46
C GLU A 46 -2.52 -11.52 12.58
N LEU A 47 -1.95 -10.54 13.30
CA LEU A 47 -2.49 -9.19 13.34
C LEU A 47 -2.22 -8.45 12.03
N ARG A 48 -1.03 -8.59 11.42
CA ARG A 48 -0.77 -8.08 10.06
C ARG A 48 -1.76 -8.66 9.06
N LYS A 49 -2.03 -9.97 9.11
CA LYS A 49 -3.04 -10.65 8.28
C LYS A 49 -4.43 -10.04 8.46
N LYS A 50 -4.88 -9.85 9.71
CA LYS A 50 -6.18 -9.22 9.98
C LYS A 50 -6.28 -7.82 9.36
N MET A 51 -5.25 -6.99 9.54
CA MET A 51 -5.18 -5.65 8.96
C MET A 51 -5.22 -5.68 7.43
N ALA A 52 -4.42 -6.56 6.80
CA ALA A 52 -4.36 -6.68 5.35
C ALA A 52 -5.68 -7.15 4.74
N ILE A 53 -6.35 -8.12 5.38
CA ILE A 53 -7.66 -8.61 4.94
C ILE A 53 -8.72 -7.53 5.11
N ALA A 54 -8.74 -6.82 6.25
CA ALA A 54 -9.69 -5.75 6.49
C ALA A 54 -9.53 -4.62 5.46
N ALA A 55 -8.30 -4.21 5.17
CA ALA A 55 -8.01 -3.21 4.15
C ALA A 55 -8.43 -3.66 2.74
N GLY A 56 -8.18 -4.94 2.40
CA GLY A 56 -8.57 -5.51 1.10
C GLY A 56 -10.08 -5.67 0.90
N LYS A 57 -10.84 -5.72 2.00
CA LYS A 57 -12.31 -5.80 1.98
C LYS A 57 -13.01 -4.46 2.14
N LYS A 58 -12.26 -3.36 2.22
CA LYS A 58 -12.84 -2.03 2.40
C LYS A 58 -13.81 -1.71 1.25
N ALA A 59 -15.03 -1.32 1.60
CA ALA A 59 -16.14 -1.07 0.68
C ALA A 59 -16.55 -2.26 -0.21
N PHE A 60 -16.18 -3.49 0.17
CA PHE A 60 -16.51 -4.73 -0.54
C PHE A 60 -16.87 -5.83 0.47
N GLN A 61 -17.96 -5.60 1.21
CA GLN A 61 -18.47 -6.48 2.25
C GLN A 61 -19.99 -6.54 2.12
N ASP A 62 -20.60 -7.59 2.66
CA ASP A 62 -22.05 -7.73 2.71
C ASP A 62 -22.65 -6.82 3.80
N ASN A 63 -22.71 -5.53 3.49
CA ASN A 63 -23.31 -4.48 4.32
C ASN A 63 -23.68 -3.25 3.48
N ASP A 64 -24.28 -2.22 4.10
CA ASP A 64 -24.76 -0.98 3.44
C ASP A 64 -23.65 -0.15 2.77
N PHE A 65 -22.38 -0.44 3.06
CA PHE A 65 -21.22 0.23 2.48
C PHE A 65 -20.59 -0.56 1.32
N ASN A 66 -21.26 -1.60 0.82
CA ASN A 66 -20.76 -2.37 -0.33
C ASN A 66 -20.91 -1.56 -1.63
N ASN A 67 -19.77 -1.29 -2.27
CA ASN A 67 -19.71 -0.52 -3.51
C ASN A 67 -19.63 -1.39 -4.78
N GLU A 68 -19.79 -2.71 -4.68
CA GLU A 68 -19.65 -3.63 -5.83
C GLU A 68 -20.55 -3.21 -7.00
N LYS A 69 -21.86 -3.06 -6.71
CA LYS A 69 -22.84 -2.64 -7.71
C LYS A 69 -22.51 -1.26 -8.30
N ILE A 70 -22.11 -0.32 -7.44
CA ILE A 70 -21.75 1.04 -7.87
C ILE A 70 -20.55 1.02 -8.82
N VAL A 71 -19.54 0.20 -8.55
CA VAL A 71 -18.36 0.05 -9.43
C VAL A 71 -18.78 -0.51 -10.79
N LEU A 72 -19.64 -1.53 -10.82
CA LEU A 72 -20.15 -2.11 -12.07
C LEU A 72 -20.97 -1.08 -12.87
N ASP A 73 -21.87 -0.35 -12.20
CA ASP A 73 -22.69 0.71 -12.83
C ASP A 73 -21.77 1.81 -13.43
N ILE A 74 -20.75 2.24 -12.71
CA ILE A 74 -19.77 3.23 -13.21
C ILE A 74 -19.07 2.74 -14.47
N VAL A 75 -18.60 1.49 -14.50
CA VAL A 75 -17.93 0.91 -15.67
C VAL A 75 -18.88 0.86 -16.85
N GLN A 76 -20.11 0.43 -16.64
CA GLN A 76 -21.12 0.34 -17.69
C GLN A 76 -21.49 1.72 -18.24
N LEU A 77 -21.74 2.70 -17.39
CA LEU A 77 -22.09 4.07 -17.79
C LEU A 77 -20.93 4.75 -18.54
N ARG A 78 -19.69 4.52 -18.13
CA ARG A 78 -18.50 5.01 -18.84
C ARG A 78 -18.40 4.41 -20.25
N HIS A 79 -18.70 3.12 -20.40
CA HIS A 79 -18.73 2.45 -21.71
C HIS A 79 -19.84 3.02 -22.59
N GLN A 80 -21.07 3.13 -22.08
CA GLN A 80 -22.22 3.69 -22.81
C GLN A 80 -21.94 5.12 -23.28
N ARG A 81 -21.36 5.97 -22.42
CA ARG A 81 -20.95 7.32 -22.78
C ARG A 81 -19.96 7.34 -23.94
N ALA A 82 -18.94 6.46 -23.89
CA ALA A 82 -17.96 6.38 -24.97
C ALA A 82 -18.60 5.97 -26.29
N GLN A 83 -19.51 4.98 -26.28
CA GLN A 83 -20.23 4.54 -27.44
C GLN A 83 -21.13 5.66 -28.03
N LEU A 84 -21.85 6.38 -27.17
CA LEU A 84 -22.70 7.51 -27.57
C LEU A 84 -21.90 8.61 -28.27
N LEU A 85 -20.65 8.84 -27.83
CA LEU A 85 -19.74 9.84 -28.39
C LEU A 85 -18.94 9.31 -29.60
N GLY A 86 -19.18 8.08 -30.04
CA GLY A 86 -18.51 7.49 -31.21
C GLY A 86 -17.13 6.84 -30.91
N TYR A 87 -16.75 6.72 -29.65
CA TYR A 87 -15.47 6.10 -29.27
C TYR A 87 -15.62 4.58 -29.04
N LYS A 88 -14.61 3.84 -29.43
CA LYS A 88 -14.56 2.38 -29.25
C LYS A 88 -14.64 1.95 -27.79
N THR A 89 -13.99 2.65 -26.88
CA THR A 89 -14.03 2.40 -25.43
C THR A 89 -13.87 3.70 -24.65
N HIS A 90 -14.18 3.66 -23.36
CA HIS A 90 -13.92 4.78 -22.45
C HIS A 90 -12.44 5.20 -22.43
N ALA A 91 -11.50 4.25 -22.57
CA ALA A 91 -10.08 4.57 -22.63
C ALA A 91 -9.74 5.41 -23.88
N HIS A 92 -10.28 5.08 -25.05
CA HIS A 92 -10.09 5.90 -26.26
C HIS A 92 -10.62 7.33 -26.07
N PHE A 93 -11.81 7.47 -25.46
CA PHE A 93 -12.38 8.78 -25.17
C PHE A 93 -11.49 9.61 -24.22
N VAL A 94 -11.01 9.01 -23.12
CA VAL A 94 -10.21 9.74 -22.13
C VAL A 94 -8.82 10.10 -22.65
N LEU A 95 -8.24 9.25 -23.48
CA LEU A 95 -6.85 9.39 -23.94
C LEU A 95 -6.70 10.34 -25.14
N GLU A 96 -7.78 10.70 -25.81
CA GLU A 96 -7.74 11.61 -26.97
C GLU A 96 -7.00 12.92 -26.65
N GLU A 97 -7.26 13.48 -25.47
CA GLU A 97 -6.63 14.73 -25.01
C GLU A 97 -5.48 14.49 -24.02
N ARG A 98 -4.93 13.29 -23.96
CA ARG A 98 -3.82 12.95 -23.05
C ARG A 98 -2.54 12.70 -23.83
N MET A 99 -1.40 12.92 -23.17
CA MET A 99 -0.07 12.71 -23.76
C MET A 99 0.12 11.33 -24.41
N ALA A 100 -0.54 10.30 -23.87
CA ALA A 100 -0.46 8.95 -24.40
C ALA A 100 -1.30 8.74 -25.68
N GLU A 101 -2.33 9.57 -25.91
CA GLU A 101 -3.24 9.58 -27.07
C GLU A 101 -4.08 8.31 -27.25
N THR A 102 -3.49 7.11 -27.18
CA THR A 102 -4.21 5.85 -27.42
C THR A 102 -3.93 4.78 -26.38
N PRO A 103 -4.89 3.87 -26.10
CA PRO A 103 -4.68 2.73 -25.22
C PRO A 103 -3.55 1.81 -25.68
N GLU A 104 -3.37 1.65 -26.98
CA GLU A 104 -2.33 0.81 -27.57
C GLU A 104 -0.93 1.30 -27.23
N LYS A 105 -0.69 2.63 -27.23
CA LYS A 105 0.57 3.22 -26.80
C LYS A 105 0.87 2.92 -25.32
N ILE A 106 -0.15 3.02 -24.46
CA ILE A 106 0.00 2.70 -23.02
C ILE A 106 0.33 1.21 -22.84
N ILE A 107 -0.38 0.33 -23.53
CA ILE A 107 -0.16 -1.11 -23.43
C ILE A 107 1.25 -1.47 -23.92
N ALA A 108 1.69 -0.92 -25.05
CA ALA A 108 3.03 -1.16 -25.58
C ALA A 108 4.12 -0.70 -24.61
N PHE A 109 3.99 0.51 -24.06
CA PHE A 109 4.90 1.05 -23.05
C PHE A 109 4.93 0.20 -21.77
N SER A 110 3.76 -0.18 -21.27
CA SER A 110 3.65 -1.02 -20.06
C SER A 110 4.26 -2.41 -20.26
N ASN A 111 4.07 -3.00 -21.45
CA ASN A 111 4.66 -4.30 -21.79
C ASN A 111 6.19 -4.23 -21.93
N ASP A 112 6.74 -3.15 -22.47
CA ASP A 112 8.19 -2.95 -22.52
C ASP A 112 8.79 -2.82 -21.12
N LEU A 113 8.16 -2.02 -20.25
CA LEU A 113 8.57 -1.94 -18.84
C LEU A 113 8.47 -3.28 -18.13
N LEU A 114 7.37 -4.00 -18.32
CA LEU A 114 7.16 -5.31 -17.70
C LEU A 114 8.24 -6.31 -18.14
N LYS A 115 8.58 -6.33 -19.43
CA LYS A 115 9.62 -7.21 -19.97
C LYS A 115 10.98 -6.95 -19.31
N LYS A 116 11.31 -5.68 -19.03
CA LYS A 116 12.57 -5.27 -18.42
C LYS A 116 12.59 -5.47 -16.90
N ALA A 117 11.52 -5.11 -16.21
CA ALA A 117 11.46 -5.13 -14.75
C ALA A 117 11.17 -6.51 -14.15
N LYS A 118 10.33 -7.34 -14.82
CA LYS A 118 9.87 -8.61 -14.28
C LYS A 118 10.97 -9.60 -13.91
N PRO A 119 12.08 -9.76 -14.66
CA PRO A 119 13.16 -10.66 -14.26
C PRO A 119 13.81 -10.24 -12.94
N ALA A 120 14.14 -8.96 -12.78
CA ALA A 120 14.73 -8.42 -11.55
C ALA A 120 13.77 -8.57 -10.36
N ALA A 121 12.49 -8.20 -10.53
CA ALA A 121 11.48 -8.34 -9.48
C ALA A 121 11.30 -9.80 -9.03
N LYS A 122 11.40 -10.77 -9.94
CA LYS A 122 11.34 -12.19 -9.58
C LYS A 122 12.53 -12.63 -8.74
N GLU A 123 13.71 -12.13 -9.04
CA GLU A 123 14.92 -12.47 -8.29
C GLU A 123 14.89 -11.84 -6.90
N GLU A 124 14.53 -10.57 -6.81
CA GLU A 124 14.33 -9.87 -5.54
C GLU A 124 13.30 -10.58 -4.66
N PHE A 125 12.19 -11.04 -5.25
CA PHE A 125 11.16 -11.77 -4.51
C PHE A 125 11.65 -13.11 -3.99
N LYS A 126 12.46 -13.88 -4.77
CA LYS A 126 13.08 -15.11 -4.30
C LYS A 126 14.06 -14.87 -3.14
N ASN A 127 14.84 -13.79 -3.21
CA ASN A 127 15.75 -13.40 -2.15
C ASN A 127 14.98 -13.06 -0.87
N LEU A 128 13.84 -12.38 -1.00
CA LEU A 128 12.96 -12.08 0.13
C LEU A 128 12.33 -13.35 0.73
N GLU A 129 11.87 -14.29 -0.08
CA GLU A 129 11.35 -15.59 0.40
C GLU A 129 12.44 -16.40 1.12
N ALA A 130 13.66 -16.44 0.57
CA ALA A 130 14.79 -17.10 1.21
C ALA A 130 15.11 -16.47 2.58
N TYR A 131 15.06 -15.14 2.66
CA TYR A 131 15.26 -14.42 3.90
C TYR A 131 14.16 -14.72 4.93
N ALA A 132 12.89 -14.66 4.56
CA ALA A 132 11.78 -14.98 5.45
C ALA A 132 11.82 -16.42 5.96
N LYS A 133 12.25 -17.36 5.09
CA LYS A 133 12.47 -18.76 5.49
C LYS A 133 13.61 -18.90 6.49
N LYS A 134 14.72 -18.19 6.28
CA LYS A 134 15.88 -18.19 7.20
C LYS A 134 15.51 -17.61 8.57
N LEU A 135 14.74 -16.52 8.59
CA LEU A 135 14.43 -15.77 9.81
C LEU A 135 13.34 -16.45 10.64
N ASP A 136 12.21 -16.79 10.03
CA ASP A 136 10.98 -17.22 10.72
C ASP A 136 10.39 -18.54 10.19
N GLY A 137 11.08 -19.26 9.31
CA GLY A 137 10.63 -20.52 8.72
C GLY A 137 9.47 -20.36 7.72
N ILE A 138 9.16 -19.15 7.27
CA ILE A 138 8.08 -18.87 6.32
C ILE A 138 8.51 -19.31 4.91
N THR A 139 7.83 -20.30 4.36
CA THR A 139 8.16 -20.88 3.04
C THR A 139 7.42 -20.21 1.88
N GLN A 140 6.32 -19.48 2.17
CA GLN A 140 5.55 -18.77 1.18
C GLN A 140 5.10 -17.43 1.74
N LEU A 141 5.54 -16.35 1.11
CA LEU A 141 5.13 -15.00 1.47
C LEU A 141 3.69 -14.75 1.05
N GLN A 142 2.96 -14.07 1.93
CA GLN A 142 1.61 -13.60 1.69
C GLN A 142 1.60 -12.07 1.60
N LYS A 143 0.49 -11.48 1.18
CA LYS A 143 0.33 -10.02 1.03
C LYS A 143 0.73 -9.24 2.29
N TRP A 144 0.53 -9.80 3.48
CA TRP A 144 0.86 -9.18 4.77
C TRP A 144 2.29 -9.41 5.24
N ASP A 145 3.11 -10.09 4.46
CA ASP A 145 4.50 -10.43 4.80
C ASP A 145 5.52 -9.56 4.05
N GLY A 146 5.18 -9.11 2.84
CA GLY A 146 6.12 -8.43 1.94
C GLY A 146 6.77 -7.20 2.57
N ALA A 147 5.98 -6.25 3.09
CA ALA A 147 6.50 -5.03 3.71
C ALA A 147 7.37 -5.33 4.95
N TYR A 148 6.93 -6.27 5.77
CA TYR A 148 7.62 -6.67 6.99
C TYR A 148 9.01 -7.25 6.72
N TYR A 149 9.10 -8.26 5.84
CA TYR A 149 10.40 -8.87 5.53
C TYR A 149 11.29 -7.97 4.69
N SER A 150 10.73 -7.12 3.81
CA SER A 150 11.51 -6.13 3.07
C SER A 150 12.19 -5.14 4.00
N GLU A 151 11.50 -4.64 5.03
CA GLU A 151 12.11 -3.71 5.99
C GLU A 151 13.18 -4.39 6.84
N LYS A 152 12.94 -5.62 7.29
CA LYS A 152 13.95 -6.39 8.04
C LYS A 152 15.19 -6.70 7.20
N LEU A 153 15.00 -7.10 5.95
CA LEU A 153 16.10 -7.35 5.02
C LEU A 153 16.89 -6.08 4.72
N LYS A 154 16.19 -4.96 4.48
CA LYS A 154 16.81 -3.65 4.27
C LYS A 154 17.66 -3.23 5.47
N LYS A 155 17.15 -3.42 6.67
CA LYS A 155 17.89 -3.13 7.90
C LYS A 155 19.13 -4.02 8.05
N GLU A 156 19.02 -5.33 7.72
CA GLU A 156 20.16 -6.25 7.77
C GLU A 156 21.27 -5.87 6.75
N ILE A 157 20.87 -5.46 5.53
CA ILE A 157 21.85 -5.17 4.45
C ILE A 157 22.48 -3.78 4.60
N PHE A 158 21.69 -2.78 4.96
CA PHE A 158 22.11 -1.37 4.89
C PHE A 158 22.28 -0.71 6.25
N ASP A 159 21.93 -1.41 7.35
CA ASP A 159 21.88 -0.86 8.72
C ASP A 159 21.10 0.47 8.80
N LEU A 160 20.09 0.62 7.93
CA LEU A 160 19.28 1.82 7.79
C LEU A 160 17.91 1.61 8.45
N ASP A 161 17.64 2.40 9.48
CA ASP A 161 16.33 2.49 10.13
C ASP A 161 15.73 3.88 9.84
N GLN A 162 14.56 3.91 9.19
CA GLN A 162 13.90 5.18 8.86
C GLN A 162 13.44 5.97 10.09
N GLU A 163 13.23 5.30 11.22
CA GLU A 163 12.88 5.97 12.48
C GLU A 163 14.00 6.89 12.98
N ILE A 164 15.27 6.53 12.71
CA ILE A 164 16.44 7.37 13.04
C ILE A 164 16.44 8.69 12.26
N LEU A 165 15.84 8.71 11.09
CA LEU A 165 15.79 9.90 10.24
C LEU A 165 14.69 10.88 10.64
N LYS A 166 13.62 10.43 11.29
CA LYS A 166 12.46 11.27 11.64
C LYS A 166 12.81 12.55 12.40
N PRO A 167 13.70 12.55 13.41
CA PRO A 167 14.05 13.76 14.14
C PRO A 167 14.68 14.88 13.30
N TYR A 168 15.24 14.53 12.13
CA TYR A 168 15.87 15.50 11.24
C TYR A 168 14.86 16.21 10.33
N PHE A 169 13.63 15.67 10.20
CA PHE A 169 12.57 16.22 9.35
C PHE A 169 11.48 16.86 10.21
N LYS A 170 11.79 18.01 10.81
CA LYS A 170 10.79 18.80 11.52
C LYS A 170 9.80 19.37 10.51
N LEU A 171 8.50 19.25 10.82
CA LEU A 171 7.42 19.66 9.92
C LEU A 171 7.55 21.11 9.47
N GLU A 172 7.84 22.02 10.40
CA GLU A 172 8.02 23.44 10.13
C GLU A 172 9.14 23.67 9.09
N ASN A 173 10.29 23.03 9.30
CA ASN A 173 11.44 23.17 8.40
C ASN A 173 11.16 22.59 7.01
N VAL A 174 10.37 21.51 6.93
CA VAL A 174 9.98 20.90 5.64
C VAL A 174 9.00 21.81 4.90
N ILE A 175 8.03 22.40 5.61
CA ILE A 175 7.08 23.34 5.02
C ILE A 175 7.81 24.60 4.52
N ASP A 176 8.65 25.21 5.35
CA ASP A 176 9.43 26.41 4.97
C ASP A 176 10.34 26.10 3.79
N GLY A 177 11.03 24.95 3.79
CA GLY A 177 11.88 24.52 2.67
C GLY A 177 11.12 24.32 1.36
N ALA A 178 9.88 23.82 1.41
CA ALA A 178 9.05 23.62 0.23
C ALA A 178 8.62 24.96 -0.44
N PHE A 179 8.54 26.05 0.32
CA PHE A 179 8.20 27.39 -0.21
C PHE A 179 9.41 28.22 -0.64
N ILE A 180 10.63 27.74 -0.42
CA ILE A 180 11.87 28.41 -0.84
C ILE A 180 12.29 27.98 -2.27
N ILE A 181 11.77 26.84 -2.75
CA ILE A 181 12.02 26.30 -4.09
C ILE A 181 11.05 26.94 -5.09
#